data_1734c67780cc1a66aa1f922dff4b6c31
#
_entry.id   1734c67780cc1a66aa1f922dff4b6c31
#
_cell.length_a   1.000
_cell.length_b   1.000
_cell.length_c   1.000
_cell.angle_alpha   90.00
_cell.angle_beta   90.00
_cell.angle_gamma   90.00
#
_symmetry.space_group_name_H-M   'P 1'
#
loop_
_entity.id
_entity.type
_entity.pdbx_description
1 polymer ?
#
loop_
_entity_poly.entity_id
_entity_poly.type
_entity_poly.pdbx_seq_one_letter_code
_entity_poly.pdbx_strand_id
1 'polypeptide(L)'
;RYRKQGTTDWITVPTEKVEVTGGAFKTCLSGLEPETSYELVAYSDTDESPVTTVTTDIERALPNGGFEEWCTENNIIYPGVTRDEAFWGTGNTGASIAGEVLTDKTTDKRPGSSGQYAALLQSKLAGIAGIGKLAAGNLFIGKYLVTRGTNGIVGFGRPFTQRPTALRGWVKYNCGAITDVGTSQPTGVTINKGDPDNGMIYVAVGTWTPEEYGVCEKETTGDKMLGTDEVPICVDTRDKNTFFNPNSPAVIAYGEL
;
A
#
# COMPACT_ATOMS: atom_id res chain seq x y z
N ARG A 1 -9.37 -2.54 31.63
CA ARG A 1 -9.52 -1.12 31.39
C ARG A 1 -8.16 -0.44 31.20
N TYR A 2 -8.14 0.68 30.50
CA TYR A 2 -6.93 1.46 30.27
C TYR A 2 -7.26 2.96 30.27
N ARG A 3 -6.25 3.79 30.44
CA ARG A 3 -6.34 5.25 30.28
C ARG A 3 -5.00 5.82 29.83
N LYS A 4 -5.03 7.00 29.24
CA LYS A 4 -3.82 7.80 29.03
C LYS A 4 -3.24 8.21 30.38
N GLN A 5 -1.95 8.04 30.58
CA GLN A 5 -1.29 8.42 31.83
C GLN A 5 -1.54 9.90 32.16
N GLY A 6 -1.89 10.17 33.41
CA GLY A 6 -2.20 11.51 33.88
C GLY A 6 -3.65 11.96 33.65
N THR A 7 -4.51 11.11 33.05
CA THR A 7 -5.95 11.35 32.99
C THR A 7 -6.70 10.63 34.12
N THR A 8 -7.92 11.06 34.40
CA THR A 8 -8.76 10.47 35.48
C THR A 8 -9.65 9.33 34.97
N ASP A 9 -10.07 9.39 33.71
CA ASP A 9 -11.13 8.55 33.18
C ASP A 9 -10.60 7.26 32.59
N TRP A 10 -11.10 6.13 33.10
CA TRP A 10 -10.78 4.81 32.61
C TRP A 10 -11.69 4.41 31.44
N ILE A 11 -11.10 3.90 30.39
CA ILE A 11 -11.79 3.30 29.24
C ILE A 11 -11.88 1.80 29.47
N THR A 12 -13.08 1.27 29.57
CA THR A 12 -13.31 -0.18 29.68
C THR A 12 -13.25 -0.83 28.30
N VAL A 13 -12.49 -1.91 28.19
CA VAL A 13 -12.48 -2.72 26.96
C VAL A 13 -13.76 -3.52 26.88
N PRO A 14 -14.53 -3.43 25.78
CA PRO A 14 -15.76 -4.22 25.61
C PRO A 14 -15.49 -5.72 25.70
N THR A 15 -16.39 -6.46 26.33
CA THR A 15 -16.21 -7.89 26.64
C THR A 15 -16.05 -8.75 25.40
N GLU A 16 -16.70 -8.39 24.30
CA GLU A 16 -16.60 -9.05 23.01
C GLU A 16 -15.20 -8.94 22.36
N LYS A 17 -14.35 -8.04 22.85
CA LYS A 17 -12.95 -7.88 22.42
C LYS A 17 -11.95 -8.58 23.35
N VAL A 18 -12.44 -9.31 24.34
CA VAL A 18 -11.61 -10.03 25.32
C VAL A 18 -11.74 -11.53 25.09
N GLU A 19 -10.65 -12.16 24.70
CA GLU A 19 -10.55 -13.60 24.58
C GLU A 19 -10.22 -14.19 25.96
N VAL A 20 -11.02 -15.15 26.43
CA VAL A 20 -10.79 -15.85 27.71
C VAL A 20 -10.50 -17.31 27.44
N THR A 21 -9.35 -17.80 27.92
CA THR A 21 -8.95 -19.21 27.77
C THR A 21 -8.22 -19.68 29.02
N GLY A 22 -8.71 -20.75 29.67
CA GLY A 22 -8.04 -21.41 30.79
C GLY A 22 -7.73 -20.49 31.98
N GLY A 23 -8.58 -19.51 32.27
CA GLY A 23 -8.38 -18.56 33.36
C GLY A 23 -7.43 -17.39 33.02
N ALA A 24 -6.90 -17.36 31.81
CA ALA A 24 -6.18 -16.23 31.25
C ALA A 24 -7.08 -15.46 30.28
N PHE A 25 -6.83 -14.16 30.12
CA PHE A 25 -7.50 -13.36 29.12
C PHE A 25 -6.49 -12.58 28.27
N LYS A 26 -6.90 -12.29 27.04
CA LYS A 26 -6.13 -11.54 26.07
C LYS A 26 -7.03 -10.54 25.37
N THR A 27 -6.51 -9.35 25.11
CA THR A 27 -7.18 -8.36 24.29
C THR A 27 -6.15 -7.55 23.51
N CYS A 28 -6.57 -6.98 22.37
CA CYS A 28 -5.78 -6.04 21.59
C CYS A 28 -6.39 -4.65 21.73
N LEU A 29 -5.60 -3.69 22.20
CA LEU A 29 -5.99 -2.28 22.23
C LEU A 29 -5.59 -1.63 20.91
N SER A 30 -6.53 -0.96 20.25
CA SER A 30 -6.33 -0.26 18.99
C SER A 30 -6.72 1.21 19.12
N GLY A 31 -6.21 2.05 18.19
CA GLY A 31 -6.53 3.48 18.16
C GLY A 31 -5.82 4.30 19.24
N LEU A 32 -4.76 3.75 19.84
CA LEU A 32 -3.92 4.47 20.78
C LEU A 32 -3.10 5.54 20.06
N GLU A 33 -2.83 6.65 20.74
CA GLU A 33 -1.95 7.71 20.23
C GLU A 33 -0.48 7.22 20.25
N PRO A 34 0.36 7.59 19.27
CA PRO A 34 1.78 7.26 19.29
C PRO A 34 2.52 8.04 20.40
N GLU A 35 3.71 7.54 20.79
CA GLU A 35 4.59 8.12 21.83
C GLU A 35 3.85 8.50 23.12
N THR A 36 2.82 7.72 23.46
CA THR A 36 1.92 8.03 24.56
C THR A 36 1.93 6.93 25.59
N SER A 37 2.11 7.30 26.86
CA SER A 37 2.04 6.36 27.97
C SER A 37 0.60 6.09 28.38
N TYR A 38 0.26 4.83 28.50
CA TYR A 38 -1.04 4.35 28.96
C TYR A 38 -0.88 3.52 30.21
N GLU A 39 -1.80 3.69 31.14
CA GLU A 39 -1.96 2.86 32.32
C GLU A 39 -3.03 1.80 32.05
N LEU A 40 -2.70 0.54 32.36
CA LEU A 40 -3.55 -0.61 32.17
C LEU A 40 -3.82 -1.30 33.50
N VAL A 41 -5.03 -1.78 33.66
CA VAL A 41 -5.46 -2.56 34.83
C VAL A 41 -6.37 -3.69 34.38
N ALA A 42 -6.04 -4.89 34.79
CA ALA A 42 -6.94 -6.03 34.75
C ALA A 42 -7.81 -6.03 36.01
N TYR A 43 -9.09 -6.31 35.88
CA TYR A 43 -10.00 -6.37 37.04
C TYR A 43 -11.08 -7.44 36.84
N SER A 44 -11.54 -7.96 37.94
CA SER A 44 -12.72 -8.82 38.08
C SER A 44 -13.69 -8.16 39.03
N ASP A 45 -14.78 -8.86 39.37
CA ASP A 45 -15.78 -8.36 40.34
C ASP A 45 -15.20 -8.18 41.73
N THR A 46 -14.12 -8.91 42.06
CA THR A 46 -13.54 -8.95 43.42
C THR A 46 -12.12 -8.46 43.52
N ASP A 47 -11.39 -8.45 42.43
CA ASP A 47 -9.94 -8.22 42.43
C ASP A 47 -9.49 -7.28 41.31
N GLU A 48 -8.42 -6.57 41.57
CA GLU A 48 -7.81 -5.64 40.64
C GLU A 48 -6.28 -5.80 40.63
N SER A 49 -5.68 -5.84 39.44
CA SER A 49 -4.22 -5.93 39.30
C SER A 49 -3.55 -4.61 39.65
N PRO A 50 -2.25 -4.62 39.98
CA PRO A 50 -1.48 -3.39 39.98
C PRO A 50 -1.56 -2.67 38.61
N VAL A 51 -1.45 -1.34 38.65
CA VAL A 51 -1.39 -0.53 37.43
C VAL A 51 -0.09 -0.84 36.68
N THR A 52 -0.20 -1.19 35.41
CA THR A 52 0.94 -1.38 34.51
C THR A 52 1.00 -0.22 33.53
N THR A 53 2.14 0.41 33.35
CA THR A 53 2.34 1.47 32.37
C THR A 53 3.06 0.94 31.13
N VAL A 54 2.52 1.26 29.96
CA VAL A 54 3.09 0.92 28.65
C VAL A 54 3.10 2.19 27.80
N THR A 55 4.21 2.45 27.12
CA THR A 55 4.31 3.57 26.18
C THR A 55 4.23 3.01 24.76
N THR A 56 3.38 3.61 23.94
CA THR A 56 3.26 3.27 22.52
C THR A 56 4.50 3.73 21.74
N ASP A 57 4.79 3.01 20.67
CA ASP A 57 5.89 3.38 19.76
C ASP A 57 5.62 4.70 19.03
N ILE A 58 6.68 5.24 18.44
CA ILE A 58 6.59 6.45 17.61
C ILE A 58 5.79 6.18 16.34
N GLU A 59 5.04 7.15 15.87
CA GLU A 59 4.48 7.16 14.52
C GLU A 59 5.59 7.46 13.51
N ARG A 60 5.84 6.57 12.58
CA ARG A 60 6.85 6.76 11.54
C ARG A 60 6.18 7.04 10.21
N ALA A 61 6.55 8.15 9.59
CA ALA A 61 6.18 8.43 8.23
C ALA A 61 6.90 7.45 7.26
N LEU A 62 6.20 7.02 6.21
CA LEU A 62 6.86 6.36 5.09
C LEU A 62 7.78 7.37 4.38
N PRO A 63 8.91 6.92 3.80
CA PRO A 63 9.76 7.80 3.00
C PRO A 63 8.94 8.52 1.93
N ASN A 64 9.10 9.82 1.83
CA ASN A 64 8.28 10.71 0.98
C ASN A 64 6.77 10.44 1.09
N GLY A 65 6.27 10.07 2.27
CA GLY A 65 4.84 9.78 2.50
C GLY A 65 3.94 11.01 2.39
N GLY A 66 4.52 12.21 2.46
CA GLY A 66 3.85 13.48 2.18
C GLY A 66 3.83 13.85 0.70
N PHE A 67 4.56 13.12 -0.16
CA PHE A 67 4.68 13.38 -1.60
C PHE A 67 5.20 14.77 -1.95
N GLU A 68 6.13 15.29 -1.16
CA GLU A 68 6.73 16.60 -1.38
C GLU A 68 7.93 16.56 -2.34
N GLU A 69 8.59 15.41 -2.46
CA GLU A 69 9.81 15.23 -3.25
C GLU A 69 9.47 14.58 -4.59
N TRP A 70 9.85 15.26 -5.66
CA TRP A 70 9.64 14.84 -7.05
C TRP A 70 10.83 15.21 -7.92
N CYS A 71 11.29 14.30 -8.74
CA CYS A 71 12.30 14.55 -9.75
C CYS A 71 11.82 14.19 -11.16
N THR A 72 12.52 14.69 -12.16
CA THR A 72 12.29 14.33 -13.56
C THR A 72 13.62 13.92 -14.17
N GLU A 73 13.69 12.69 -14.64
CA GLU A 73 14.85 12.14 -15.34
C GLU A 73 14.41 11.56 -16.69
N ASN A 74 15.09 11.91 -17.78
CA ASN A 74 14.75 11.48 -19.14
C ASN A 74 13.27 11.72 -19.50
N ASN A 75 12.71 12.86 -19.08
CA ASN A 75 11.30 13.24 -19.25
C ASN A 75 10.29 12.33 -18.52
N ILE A 76 10.74 11.53 -17.55
CA ILE A 76 9.89 10.69 -16.72
C ILE A 76 9.88 11.26 -15.29
N ILE A 77 8.67 11.39 -14.73
CA ILE A 77 8.46 11.92 -13.39
C ILE A 77 8.49 10.77 -12.37
N TYR A 78 9.26 10.97 -11.28
CA TYR A 78 9.41 10.03 -10.18
C TYR A 78 9.10 10.71 -8.83
N PRO A 79 8.41 10.01 -7.91
CA PRO A 79 8.11 10.54 -6.57
C PRO A 79 9.29 10.31 -5.61
N GLY A 80 10.32 11.14 -5.72
CA GLY A 80 11.54 11.07 -4.92
C GLY A 80 12.54 12.14 -5.30
N VAL A 81 13.62 12.28 -4.53
CA VAL A 81 14.71 13.23 -4.79
C VAL A 81 15.45 12.86 -6.07
N THR A 82 15.72 11.59 -6.27
CA THR A 82 16.25 11.00 -7.50
C THR A 82 15.42 9.77 -7.88
N ARG A 83 15.56 9.31 -9.12
CA ARG A 83 14.95 8.06 -9.59
C ARG A 83 15.33 6.85 -8.71
N ASP A 84 16.62 6.74 -8.42
CA ASP A 84 17.17 5.55 -7.77
C ASP A 84 16.83 5.50 -6.27
N GLU A 85 16.65 6.67 -5.65
CA GLU A 85 16.25 6.81 -4.23
C GLU A 85 14.74 6.84 -4.03
N ALA A 86 13.94 6.85 -5.10
CA ALA A 86 12.49 6.86 -4.98
C ALA A 86 11.99 5.60 -4.25
N PHE A 87 11.32 5.84 -3.13
CA PHE A 87 10.66 4.78 -2.37
C PHE A 87 9.42 4.24 -3.08
N TRP A 88 8.74 5.13 -3.80
CA TRP A 88 7.49 4.86 -4.51
C TRP A 88 7.74 4.63 -5.99
N GLY A 89 7.17 3.56 -6.51
CA GLY A 89 7.12 3.27 -7.94
C GLY A 89 5.83 3.75 -8.58
N THR A 90 5.89 4.00 -9.89
CA THR A 90 4.74 4.39 -10.72
C THR A 90 4.81 3.72 -12.08
N GLY A 91 3.70 3.74 -12.82
CA GLY A 91 3.62 3.30 -14.21
C GLY A 91 4.18 4.31 -15.24
N ASN A 92 4.68 5.46 -14.79
CA ASN A 92 5.15 6.54 -15.68
C ASN A 92 6.18 6.08 -16.70
N THR A 93 7.12 5.21 -16.31
CA THR A 93 8.13 4.68 -17.21
C THR A 93 7.54 3.93 -18.40
N GLY A 94 6.49 3.13 -18.16
CA GLY A 94 5.79 2.43 -19.24
C GLY A 94 4.95 3.37 -20.10
N ALA A 95 4.25 4.29 -19.47
CA ALA A 95 3.35 5.24 -20.14
C ALA A 95 4.11 6.32 -20.95
N SER A 96 5.33 6.68 -20.54
CA SER A 96 6.16 7.67 -21.22
C SER A 96 6.50 7.30 -22.67
N ILE A 97 6.49 6.01 -23.01
CA ILE A 97 6.67 5.54 -24.39
C ILE A 97 5.56 6.12 -25.29
N ALA A 98 4.35 6.31 -24.74
CA ALA A 98 3.23 6.94 -25.42
C ALA A 98 3.11 8.47 -25.13
N GLY A 99 4.07 9.05 -24.42
CA GLY A 99 4.06 10.46 -24.03
C GLY A 99 3.11 10.78 -22.87
N GLU A 100 2.62 9.78 -22.13
CA GLU A 100 1.66 9.95 -21.05
C GLU A 100 2.33 9.96 -19.67
N VAL A 101 1.75 10.76 -18.77
CA VAL A 101 2.08 10.81 -17.33
C VAL A 101 0.86 10.34 -16.55
N LEU A 102 1.01 9.27 -15.78
CA LEU A 102 -0.06 8.66 -14.99
C LEU A 102 -0.07 9.13 -13.54
N THR A 103 1.09 9.52 -13.03
CA THR A 103 1.28 9.92 -11.64
C THR A 103 2.19 11.12 -11.59
N ASP A 104 1.71 12.21 -10.97
CA ASP A 104 2.42 13.47 -10.84
C ASP A 104 2.10 14.12 -9.48
N LYS A 105 2.78 15.21 -9.16
CA LYS A 105 2.41 16.08 -8.04
C LYS A 105 1.24 17.00 -8.42
N THR A 106 0.46 17.38 -7.42
CA THR A 106 -0.58 18.40 -7.55
C THR A 106 -0.58 19.33 -6.35
N THR A 107 -1.01 20.56 -6.55
CA THR A 107 -1.26 21.52 -5.46
C THR A 107 -2.67 21.38 -4.86
N ASP A 108 -3.52 20.54 -5.44
CA ASP A 108 -4.83 20.17 -4.86
C ASP A 108 -4.61 19.15 -3.71
N LYS A 109 -4.16 19.68 -2.61
CA LYS A 109 -3.80 18.94 -1.40
C LYS A 109 -4.89 19.00 -0.35
N ARG A 110 -4.77 18.17 0.69
CA ARG A 110 -5.68 18.22 1.83
C ARG A 110 -5.69 19.62 2.47
N PRO A 111 -6.87 20.23 2.68
CA PRO A 111 -6.97 21.49 3.39
C PRO A 111 -6.34 21.42 4.79
N GLY A 112 -5.53 22.38 5.14
CA GLY A 112 -4.82 22.44 6.43
C GLY A 112 -3.56 21.58 6.54
N SER A 113 -3.14 20.86 5.47
CA SER A 113 -1.84 20.19 5.47
C SER A 113 -0.70 21.21 5.36
N SER A 114 0.43 20.91 6.02
CA SER A 114 1.63 21.76 5.98
C SER A 114 2.44 21.62 4.69
N GLY A 115 2.28 20.51 3.96
CA GLY A 115 2.97 20.26 2.69
C GLY A 115 2.49 21.15 1.54
N GLN A 116 3.19 21.13 0.43
CA GLN A 116 2.85 21.89 -0.78
C GLN A 116 2.09 21.05 -1.80
N TYR A 117 2.33 19.74 -1.79
CA TYR A 117 1.86 18.82 -2.82
C TYR A 117 1.04 17.66 -2.26
N ALA A 118 0.39 16.95 -3.16
CA ALA A 118 -0.15 15.62 -3.03
C ALA A 118 0.17 14.83 -4.29
N ALA A 119 0.11 13.50 -4.25
CA ALA A 119 0.23 12.68 -5.44
C ALA A 119 -1.11 12.65 -6.19
N LEU A 120 -1.07 12.94 -7.49
CA LEU A 120 -2.20 12.85 -8.42
C LEU A 120 -2.03 11.61 -9.29
N LEU A 121 -3.00 10.71 -9.25
CA LEU A 121 -3.04 9.50 -10.05
C LEU A 121 -4.18 9.61 -11.07
N GLN A 122 -3.87 9.38 -12.36
CA GLN A 122 -4.84 9.47 -13.44
C GLN A 122 -4.68 8.29 -14.39
N SER A 123 -5.74 7.51 -14.57
CA SER A 123 -5.77 6.48 -15.62
C SER A 123 -5.93 7.15 -16.98
N LYS A 124 -5.14 6.70 -17.96
CA LYS A 124 -5.13 7.26 -19.30
C LYS A 124 -5.01 6.18 -20.37
N LEU A 125 -5.51 6.48 -21.55
CA LEU A 125 -5.26 5.63 -22.72
C LEU A 125 -3.85 5.94 -23.24
N ALA A 126 -2.91 5.08 -22.98
CA ALA A 126 -1.54 5.16 -23.46
C ALA A 126 -1.38 4.38 -24.76
N GLY A 127 -1.08 5.07 -25.87
CA GLY A 127 -0.99 4.41 -27.17
C GLY A 127 -0.21 5.22 -28.20
N ILE A 128 0.27 4.51 -29.22
CA ILE A 128 0.95 5.06 -30.38
C ILE A 128 0.25 4.56 -31.64
N ALA A 129 0.01 5.46 -32.59
CA ALA A 129 -0.58 5.15 -33.91
C ALA A 129 -1.90 4.35 -33.85
N GLY A 130 -2.78 4.67 -32.90
CA GLY A 130 -4.09 4.02 -32.75
C GLY A 130 -4.06 2.67 -32.05
N ILE A 131 -2.90 2.20 -31.62
CA ILE A 131 -2.74 1.01 -30.78
C ILE A 131 -2.45 1.49 -29.36
N GLY A 132 -3.44 1.39 -28.48
CA GLY A 132 -3.33 1.84 -27.11
C GLY A 132 -3.92 0.84 -26.12
N LYS A 133 -3.47 0.93 -24.89
CA LYS A 133 -4.07 0.25 -23.74
C LYS A 133 -4.39 1.27 -22.68
N LEU A 134 -5.45 1.01 -21.93
CA LEU A 134 -5.69 1.75 -20.69
C LEU A 134 -4.54 1.47 -19.72
N ALA A 135 -3.87 2.52 -19.30
CA ALA A 135 -2.84 2.51 -18.28
C ALA A 135 -3.42 3.14 -17.01
N ALA A 136 -3.57 2.35 -15.96
CA ALA A 136 -4.08 2.83 -14.69
C ALA A 136 -3.11 3.80 -14.02
N GLY A 137 -3.62 4.90 -13.48
CA GLY A 137 -2.90 5.75 -12.55
C GLY A 137 -2.56 4.92 -11.30
N ASN A 138 -1.30 4.78 -11.00
CA ASN A 138 -0.84 3.93 -9.90
C ASN A 138 0.33 4.52 -9.14
N LEU A 139 0.41 4.16 -7.87
CA LEU A 139 1.51 4.50 -6.98
C LEU A 139 1.68 3.30 -6.03
N PHE A 140 2.88 2.76 -5.93
CA PHE A 140 3.12 1.58 -5.12
C PHE A 140 4.49 1.64 -4.43
N ILE A 141 4.62 0.94 -3.32
CA ILE A 141 5.91 0.74 -2.66
C ILE A 141 6.71 -0.23 -3.51
N GLY A 142 7.81 0.25 -4.10
CA GLY A 142 8.62 -0.53 -5.02
C GLY A 142 9.16 0.30 -6.19
N LYS A 143 9.40 -0.35 -7.32
CA LYS A 143 9.91 0.33 -8.53
C LYS A 143 9.46 -0.34 -9.82
N TYR A 144 9.44 0.44 -10.90
CA TYR A 144 9.26 -0.07 -12.25
C TYR A 144 10.54 -0.77 -12.72
N LEU A 145 10.46 -2.01 -13.17
CA LEU A 145 11.64 -2.80 -13.54
C LEU A 145 11.91 -2.73 -15.04
N VAL A 146 10.95 -3.11 -15.86
CA VAL A 146 11.17 -3.18 -17.32
C VAL A 146 9.86 -3.13 -18.10
N THR A 147 9.92 -2.62 -19.33
CA THR A 147 8.82 -2.66 -20.30
C THR A 147 8.99 -3.86 -21.24
N ARG A 148 7.89 -4.55 -21.55
CA ARG A 148 7.82 -5.64 -22.53
C ARG A 148 6.66 -5.42 -23.50
N GLY A 149 6.97 -4.85 -24.66
CA GLY A 149 5.93 -4.40 -25.59
C GLY A 149 5.06 -3.28 -24.97
N THR A 150 3.76 -3.54 -24.81
CA THR A 150 2.80 -2.65 -24.16
C THR A 150 2.56 -2.99 -22.68
N ASN A 151 3.37 -3.86 -22.09
CA ASN A 151 3.20 -4.31 -20.72
C ASN A 151 4.38 -3.89 -19.85
N GLY A 152 4.12 -3.71 -18.57
CA GLY A 152 5.13 -3.39 -17.56
C GLY A 152 5.41 -4.57 -16.64
N ILE A 153 6.65 -4.66 -16.20
CA ILE A 153 7.05 -5.50 -15.08
C ILE A 153 7.48 -4.57 -13.95
N VAL A 154 6.91 -4.77 -12.79
CA VAL A 154 7.16 -3.95 -11.60
C VAL A 154 7.63 -4.81 -10.45
N GLY A 155 8.48 -4.25 -9.60
CA GLY A 155 8.91 -4.86 -8.36
C GLY A 155 8.14 -4.21 -7.21
N PHE A 156 7.41 -5.02 -6.43
CA PHE A 156 6.68 -4.59 -5.25
C PHE A 156 7.44 -4.90 -3.97
N GLY A 157 7.16 -4.09 -2.97
CA GLY A 157 7.69 -4.22 -1.62
C GLY A 157 8.95 -3.40 -1.40
N ARG A 158 9.26 -3.21 -0.13
CA ARG A 158 10.51 -2.68 0.41
C ARG A 158 10.74 -3.35 1.76
N PRO A 159 11.98 -3.57 2.18
CA PRO A 159 12.28 -4.09 3.51
C PRO A 159 11.65 -3.23 4.60
N PHE A 160 10.97 -3.88 5.52
CA PHE A 160 10.28 -3.24 6.61
C PHE A 160 10.48 -4.06 7.90
N THR A 161 11.02 -3.43 8.95
CA THR A 161 11.45 -4.12 10.16
C THR A 161 10.58 -3.84 11.39
N GLN A 162 9.46 -3.12 11.20
CA GLN A 162 8.57 -2.72 12.27
C GLN A 162 7.28 -3.53 12.28
N ARG A 163 6.52 -3.40 13.36
CA ARG A 163 5.19 -4.04 13.53
C ARG A 163 4.11 -2.97 13.56
N PRO A 164 3.65 -2.46 12.41
CA PRO A 164 2.63 -1.43 12.37
C PRO A 164 1.29 -2.00 12.82
N THR A 165 0.50 -1.18 13.49
CA THR A 165 -0.90 -1.50 13.83
C THR A 165 -1.88 -0.89 12.84
N ALA A 166 -1.46 0.14 12.10
CA ALA A 166 -2.27 0.82 11.10
C ALA A 166 -1.38 1.58 10.11
N LEU A 167 -1.87 1.75 8.88
CA LEU A 167 -1.43 2.76 7.94
C LEU A 167 -2.50 3.85 7.90
N ARG A 168 -2.08 5.12 8.01
CA ARG A 168 -2.97 6.28 7.93
C ARG A 168 -2.58 7.14 6.75
N GLY A 169 -3.57 7.63 6.03
CA GLY A 169 -3.38 8.52 4.90
C GLY A 169 -4.64 9.30 4.60
N TRP A 170 -4.55 10.18 3.63
CA TRP A 170 -5.67 11.00 3.15
C TRP A 170 -5.80 10.80 1.66
N VAL A 171 -7.01 10.56 1.21
CA VAL A 171 -7.33 10.34 -0.19
C VAL A 171 -8.50 11.24 -0.60
N LYS A 172 -8.41 11.77 -1.81
CA LYS A 172 -9.52 12.43 -2.51
C LYS A 172 -9.74 11.66 -3.80
N TYR A 173 -10.90 11.06 -3.95
CA TYR A 173 -11.23 10.24 -5.10
C TYR A 173 -12.47 10.74 -5.80
N ASN A 174 -12.39 10.86 -7.12
CA ASN A 174 -13.53 11.14 -7.98
C ASN A 174 -13.78 9.88 -8.83
N CYS A 175 -14.83 9.15 -8.47
CA CYS A 175 -15.27 8.00 -9.24
C CYS A 175 -15.79 8.45 -10.62
N GLY A 176 -15.17 7.97 -11.68
CA GLY A 176 -15.65 8.10 -13.05
C GLY A 176 -16.50 6.90 -13.48
N ALA A 177 -16.97 6.92 -14.70
CA ALA A 177 -17.55 5.73 -15.33
C ALA A 177 -16.46 4.94 -16.06
N ILE A 178 -16.54 3.62 -16.02
CA ILE A 178 -15.67 2.74 -16.80
C ILE A 178 -15.86 3.00 -18.28
N THR A 179 -14.83 3.42 -18.96
CA THR A 179 -14.86 3.70 -20.41
C THR A 179 -14.32 2.55 -21.25
N ASP A 180 -13.40 1.77 -20.67
CA ASP A 180 -12.72 0.69 -21.36
C ASP A 180 -12.78 -0.58 -20.51
N VAL A 181 -13.18 -1.68 -21.13
CA VAL A 181 -13.29 -2.99 -20.50
C VAL A 181 -12.29 -3.94 -21.15
N GLY A 182 -11.46 -4.57 -20.32
CA GLY A 182 -10.49 -5.56 -20.79
C GLY A 182 -11.16 -6.80 -21.40
N THR A 183 -10.45 -7.46 -22.31
CA THR A 183 -10.94 -8.69 -22.97
C THR A 183 -10.91 -9.93 -22.07
N SER A 184 -10.21 -9.87 -20.95
CA SER A 184 -10.08 -10.97 -19.97
C SER A 184 -10.39 -10.43 -18.58
N GLN A 185 -11.58 -10.74 -18.10
CA GLN A 185 -12.02 -10.36 -16.76
C GLN A 185 -11.66 -11.49 -15.75
N PRO A 186 -11.45 -11.17 -14.46
CA PRO A 186 -11.27 -12.17 -13.43
C PRO A 186 -12.50 -13.07 -13.31
N THR A 187 -12.31 -14.32 -12.93
CA THR A 187 -13.41 -15.28 -12.74
C THR A 187 -14.37 -14.77 -11.64
N GLY A 188 -15.65 -14.74 -11.97
CA GLY A 188 -16.70 -14.30 -11.04
C GLY A 188 -16.87 -12.77 -10.95
N VAL A 189 -16.10 -12.00 -11.72
CA VAL A 189 -16.23 -10.54 -11.80
C VAL A 189 -16.78 -10.17 -13.16
N THR A 190 -17.84 -9.38 -13.19
CA THR A 190 -18.39 -8.79 -14.42
C THR A 190 -18.23 -7.28 -14.36
N ILE A 191 -17.49 -6.72 -15.29
CA ILE A 191 -17.24 -5.29 -15.40
C ILE A 191 -17.90 -4.83 -16.71
N ASN A 192 -18.73 -3.79 -16.64
CA ASN A 192 -19.40 -3.24 -17.80
C ASN A 192 -18.97 -1.79 -18.05
N LYS A 193 -19.01 -1.39 -19.32
CA LYS A 193 -18.84 0.01 -19.68
C LYS A 193 -19.99 0.83 -19.07
N GLY A 194 -19.64 1.92 -18.37
CA GLY A 194 -20.59 2.78 -17.67
C GLY A 194 -20.76 2.47 -16.18
N ASP A 195 -20.28 1.32 -15.70
CA ASP A 195 -20.24 1.03 -14.27
C ASP A 195 -19.29 2.03 -13.55
N PRO A 196 -19.47 2.28 -12.25
CA PRO A 196 -18.53 3.09 -11.48
C PRO A 196 -17.11 2.49 -11.49
N ASP A 197 -16.11 3.33 -11.78
CA ASP A 197 -14.69 2.96 -11.72
C ASP A 197 -14.16 3.20 -10.31
N ASN A 198 -14.11 2.15 -9.49
CA ASN A 198 -13.66 2.24 -8.12
C ASN A 198 -12.13 2.14 -8.04
N GLY A 199 -11.51 3.11 -7.36
CA GLY A 199 -10.10 3.04 -6.97
C GLY A 199 -9.90 2.02 -5.86
N MET A 200 -8.71 1.45 -5.78
CA MET A 200 -8.32 0.53 -4.70
C MET A 200 -7.06 1.04 -4.02
N ILE A 201 -7.07 1.04 -2.69
CA ILE A 201 -5.91 1.31 -1.86
C ILE A 201 -5.74 0.12 -0.93
N TYR A 202 -4.56 -0.50 -0.94
CA TYR A 202 -4.27 -1.56 -0.01
C TYR A 202 -2.84 -1.48 0.51
N VAL A 203 -2.63 -2.09 1.66
CA VAL A 203 -1.32 -2.30 2.27
C VAL A 203 -1.19 -3.73 2.74
N ALA A 204 -0.01 -4.29 2.57
CA ALA A 204 0.32 -5.60 3.10
C ALA A 204 1.71 -5.59 3.73
N VAL A 205 1.88 -6.36 4.79
CA VAL A 205 3.17 -6.71 5.39
C VAL A 205 3.31 -8.22 5.32
N GLY A 206 4.49 -8.70 4.95
CA GLY A 206 4.71 -10.13 4.75
C GLY A 206 6.18 -10.52 4.70
N THR A 207 6.42 -11.79 4.41
CA THR A 207 7.73 -12.44 4.37
C THR A 207 8.12 -12.87 2.95
N TRP A 208 7.87 -12.00 1.98
CA TRP A 208 8.23 -12.27 0.59
C TRP A 208 9.74 -12.29 0.38
N THR A 209 10.21 -13.28 -0.38
CA THR A 209 11.60 -13.39 -0.81
C THR A 209 11.68 -13.35 -2.35
N PRO A 210 12.81 -12.89 -2.93
CA PRO A 210 12.98 -12.89 -4.38
C PRO A 210 12.92 -14.28 -5.00
N GLU A 211 13.41 -15.32 -4.29
CA GLU A 211 13.45 -16.70 -4.77
C GLU A 211 12.04 -17.26 -4.96
N GLU A 212 11.10 -16.88 -4.11
CA GLU A 212 9.75 -17.41 -4.14
C GLU A 212 8.80 -16.53 -4.94
N TYR A 213 8.97 -15.21 -4.89
CA TYR A 213 8.04 -14.22 -5.47
C TYR A 213 8.66 -13.31 -6.53
N GLY A 214 9.96 -13.43 -6.79
CA GLY A 214 10.69 -12.53 -7.67
C GLY A 214 10.79 -12.98 -9.13
N VAL A 215 10.22 -14.15 -9.48
CA VAL A 215 10.26 -14.69 -10.85
C VAL A 215 9.10 -14.13 -11.67
N CYS A 216 9.42 -13.39 -12.72
CA CYS A 216 8.42 -12.78 -13.60
C CYS A 216 8.39 -13.31 -15.02
N GLU A 217 9.52 -13.55 -15.63
CA GLU A 217 9.58 -13.96 -17.02
C GLU A 217 9.75 -15.47 -17.10
N LYS A 218 8.67 -16.15 -17.53
CA LYS A 218 8.72 -17.57 -17.91
C LYS A 218 9.03 -17.63 -19.40
N GLU A 219 10.27 -17.87 -19.73
CA GLU A 219 10.70 -18.08 -21.12
C GLU A 219 10.99 -19.56 -21.38
N THR A 220 10.97 -19.96 -22.66
CA THR A 220 11.37 -21.31 -23.09
C THR A 220 12.82 -21.67 -22.73
N THR A 221 13.63 -20.68 -22.41
CA THR A 221 15.06 -20.79 -22.03
C THR A 221 15.29 -20.78 -20.51
N GLY A 222 14.24 -20.61 -19.71
CA GLY A 222 14.30 -20.60 -18.25
C GLY A 222 13.62 -19.37 -17.62
N ASP A 223 13.23 -19.54 -16.37
CA ASP A 223 12.60 -18.47 -15.58
C ASP A 223 13.62 -17.38 -15.24
N LYS A 224 13.21 -16.13 -15.40
CA LYS A 224 14.04 -14.98 -15.06
C LYS A 224 13.57 -14.32 -13.77
N MET A 225 14.42 -14.34 -12.76
CA MET A 225 14.22 -13.61 -11.53
C MET A 225 14.58 -12.14 -11.74
N LEU A 226 13.62 -11.25 -11.54
CA LEU A 226 13.78 -9.79 -11.58
C LEU A 226 13.57 -9.15 -10.21
N GLY A 227 12.94 -9.87 -9.28
CA GLY A 227 12.86 -9.47 -7.89
C GLY A 227 14.25 -9.46 -7.24
N THR A 228 14.42 -8.61 -6.26
CA THR A 228 15.65 -8.44 -5.45
C THR A 228 15.27 -8.30 -3.99
N ASP A 229 16.23 -8.37 -3.07
CA ASP A 229 15.98 -8.11 -1.65
C ASP A 229 15.34 -6.75 -1.40
N GLU A 230 15.58 -5.78 -2.28
CA GLU A 230 14.98 -4.44 -2.19
C GLU A 230 13.52 -4.43 -2.65
N VAL A 231 13.15 -5.21 -3.66
CA VAL A 231 11.80 -5.32 -4.24
C VAL A 231 11.51 -6.80 -4.54
N PRO A 232 11.13 -7.58 -3.52
CA PRO A 232 11.12 -9.04 -3.61
C PRO A 232 10.00 -9.62 -4.48
N ILE A 233 8.91 -8.89 -4.67
CA ILE A 233 7.76 -9.36 -5.42
C ILE A 233 7.85 -8.82 -6.85
N CYS A 234 7.83 -9.69 -7.83
CA CYS A 234 7.79 -9.33 -9.23
C CYS A 234 6.37 -9.49 -9.79
N VAL A 235 5.82 -8.43 -10.37
CA VAL A 235 4.50 -8.43 -11.01
C VAL A 235 4.67 -8.14 -12.49
N ASP A 236 4.30 -9.12 -13.31
CA ASP A 236 4.27 -9.01 -14.77
C ASP A 236 2.83 -8.83 -15.24
N THR A 237 2.51 -7.70 -15.84
CA THR A 237 1.14 -7.42 -16.31
C THR A 237 0.67 -8.34 -17.44
N ARG A 238 1.55 -9.20 -18.00
CA ARG A 238 1.20 -10.25 -18.95
C ARG A 238 0.74 -11.54 -18.27
N ASP A 239 1.16 -11.78 -17.02
CA ASP A 239 0.85 -12.99 -16.27
C ASP A 239 0.12 -12.68 -14.96
N LYS A 240 -1.19 -12.93 -14.96
CA LYS A 240 -2.05 -12.72 -13.78
C LYS A 240 -1.64 -13.54 -12.55
N ASN A 241 -0.88 -14.62 -12.71
CA ASN A 241 -0.42 -15.43 -11.59
C ASN A 241 0.69 -14.74 -10.78
N THR A 242 1.29 -13.68 -11.32
CA THR A 242 2.28 -12.85 -10.63
C THR A 242 1.64 -11.71 -9.84
N PHE A 243 0.32 -11.48 -10.01
CA PHE A 243 -0.37 -10.39 -9.33
C PHE A 243 -0.42 -10.64 -7.82
N PHE A 244 -0.39 -9.56 -7.06
CA PHE A 244 -0.46 -9.63 -5.61
C PHE A 244 -1.70 -10.43 -5.15
N ASN A 245 -1.45 -11.41 -4.27
CA ASN A 245 -2.50 -12.25 -3.70
C ASN A 245 -2.58 -12.01 -2.18
N PRO A 246 -3.65 -11.36 -1.67
CA PRO A 246 -3.80 -11.11 -0.24
C PRO A 246 -3.93 -12.40 0.60
N ASN A 247 -4.27 -13.52 -0.03
CA ASN A 247 -4.36 -14.84 0.62
C ASN A 247 -3.05 -15.64 0.52
N SER A 248 -1.95 -15.04 0.06
CA SER A 248 -0.64 -15.69 0.05
C SER A 248 -0.20 -16.04 1.47
N PRO A 249 0.42 -17.22 1.71
CA PRO A 249 0.95 -17.58 3.02
C PRO A 249 2.05 -16.63 3.52
N ALA A 250 2.67 -15.86 2.63
CA ALA A 250 3.64 -14.84 2.99
C ALA A 250 3.00 -13.60 3.64
N VAL A 251 1.69 -13.39 3.49
CA VAL A 251 1.01 -12.22 4.07
C VAL A 251 0.83 -12.38 5.57
N ILE A 252 1.41 -11.47 6.34
CA ILE A 252 1.25 -11.40 7.81
C ILE A 252 0.09 -10.50 8.18
N ALA A 253 -0.05 -9.37 7.48
CA ALA A 253 -1.12 -8.41 7.70
C ALA A 253 -1.53 -7.76 6.37
N TYR A 254 -2.82 -7.50 6.22
CA TYR A 254 -3.42 -6.90 5.04
C TYR A 254 -4.54 -5.95 5.45
N GLY A 255 -4.65 -4.84 4.76
CA GLY A 255 -5.75 -3.90 4.87
C GLY A 255 -6.04 -3.24 3.52
N GLU A 256 -7.31 -2.99 3.24
CA GLU A 256 -7.76 -2.31 2.01
C GLU A 256 -8.87 -1.30 2.30
N LEU A 257 -9.01 -0.32 1.39
CA LEU A 257 -10.03 0.71 1.35
C LEU A 257 -10.63 0.78 -0.05
#